data_aea69327699ac51a1be55b4f28535f59
#
_entry.id   aea69327699ac51a1be55b4f28535f59
#
_cell.length_a   1.000
_cell.length_b   1.000
_cell.length_c   1.000
_cell.angle_alpha   90.00
_cell.angle_beta   90.00
_cell.angle_gamma   90.00
#
_symmetry.space_group_name_H-M   'P 1'
#
loop_
_entity.id
_entity.type
_entity.pdbx_description
1 polymer ?
#
loop_
_entity_poly.entity_id
_entity_poly.type
_entity_poly.pdbx_seq_one_letter_code
_entity_poly.pdbx_strand_id
1 'polypeptide(L)'
;MKNVILTPNPYRDRNFQTVRSAIQILKDAGIQPKLCLPFEVDRNYELPKDLRFSRLDRELPNTELVICFGGDGTILHMAKAATRRGVPLLGVNIGTMGFMAELESTELEKLSMLATGEFTTEKRMMLDVTVQRNRDILFHDICLNDAVITKGVIARIVHLSVKCDGVQAMECGGDGVIVATPTGSTAYCLSAGGPIVEPEANNIIITPICAHEVGSRCIVASDRRVVTVEMVRNARRNAYVSVDGGRAFRLNLGDVVTVQKSHLETKLVRLKERSFYDVVNAKFKKV
;
A
#
# COMPACT_ATOMS: atom_id res chain seq x y z
N MET A 1 8.36 -0.72 24.33
CA MET A 1 9.13 -1.00 23.10
C MET A 1 10.55 -0.48 23.26
N LYS A 2 11.55 -1.21 22.72
CA LYS A 2 12.97 -0.79 22.81
C LYS A 2 13.58 -0.53 21.44
N ASN A 3 13.21 -1.32 20.45
CA ASN A 3 13.80 -1.30 19.10
C ASN A 3 12.80 -0.72 18.08
N VAL A 4 12.96 0.56 17.79
CA VAL A 4 12.08 1.29 16.86
C VAL A 4 12.90 1.81 15.67
N ILE A 5 12.39 1.66 14.47
CA ILE A 5 12.95 2.29 13.28
C ILE A 5 12.10 3.51 12.90
N LEU A 6 12.75 4.62 12.58
CA LEU A 6 12.14 5.80 12.00
C LEU A 6 12.49 5.87 10.51
N THR A 7 11.49 6.00 9.66
CA THR A 7 11.68 6.09 8.21
C THR A 7 11.13 7.42 7.68
N PRO A 8 11.93 8.50 7.77
CA PRO A 8 11.54 9.81 7.24
C PRO A 8 11.58 9.82 5.71
N ASN A 9 10.56 10.43 5.11
CA ASN A 9 10.56 10.74 3.69
C ASN A 9 11.41 12.00 3.45
N PRO A 10 12.57 11.90 2.80
CA PRO A 10 13.52 13.01 2.66
C PRO A 10 12.97 14.16 1.81
N TYR A 11 12.01 13.89 0.92
CA TYR A 11 11.38 14.90 0.06
C TYR A 11 10.19 15.63 0.73
N ARG A 12 9.73 15.13 1.90
CA ARG A 12 8.60 15.68 2.64
C ARG A 12 9.00 16.30 3.97
N ASP A 13 9.90 15.65 4.72
CA ASP A 13 10.39 16.14 6.01
C ASP A 13 11.57 17.11 5.80
N ARG A 14 11.27 18.38 5.59
CA ARG A 14 12.28 19.42 5.32
C ARG A 14 13.31 19.44 6.44
N ASN A 15 14.59 19.30 6.07
CA ASN A 15 15.72 19.23 7.00
C ASN A 15 15.55 18.16 8.10
N PHE A 16 14.65 17.21 7.89
CA PHE A 16 14.33 16.14 8.85
C PHE A 16 13.85 16.68 10.21
N GLN A 17 13.16 17.83 10.22
CA GLN A 17 12.73 18.50 11.45
C GLN A 17 11.75 17.66 12.25
N THR A 18 10.75 17.04 11.59
CA THR A 18 9.75 16.22 12.26
C THR A 18 10.37 14.99 12.89
N VAL A 19 11.26 14.30 12.17
CA VAL A 19 11.94 13.11 12.72
C VAL A 19 12.93 13.47 13.83
N ARG A 20 13.59 14.65 13.77
CA ARG A 20 14.46 15.12 14.87
C ARG A 20 13.69 15.30 16.18
N SER A 21 12.52 15.96 16.09
CA SER A 21 11.62 16.12 17.25
C SER A 21 11.17 14.75 17.79
N ALA A 22 10.78 13.84 16.90
CA ALA A 22 10.38 12.49 17.28
C ALA A 22 11.53 11.69 17.95
N ILE A 23 12.77 11.83 17.47
CA ILE A 23 13.95 11.20 18.10
C ILE A 23 14.09 11.67 19.55
N GLN A 24 13.94 12.99 19.82
CA GLN A 24 14.08 13.54 21.16
C GLN A 24 12.97 12.99 22.08
N ILE A 25 11.71 13.05 21.65
CA ILE A 25 10.57 12.55 22.42
C ILE A 25 10.73 11.05 22.75
N LEU A 26 11.14 10.24 21.79
CA LEU A 26 11.34 8.80 22.01
C LEU A 26 12.51 8.53 22.98
N LYS A 27 13.61 9.27 22.85
CA LYS A 27 14.76 9.16 23.78
C LYS A 27 14.38 9.54 25.21
N ASP A 28 13.62 10.62 25.37
CA ASP A 28 13.13 11.08 26.69
C ASP A 28 12.17 10.03 27.31
N ALA A 29 11.46 9.27 26.47
CA ALA A 29 10.64 8.13 26.88
C ALA A 29 11.42 6.82 27.05
N GLY A 30 12.76 6.83 26.95
CA GLY A 30 13.62 5.65 27.12
C GLY A 30 13.72 4.72 25.90
N ILE A 31 13.24 5.14 24.74
CA ILE A 31 13.32 4.39 23.48
C ILE A 31 14.50 4.90 22.65
N GLN A 32 15.32 3.98 22.13
CA GLN A 32 16.46 4.33 21.28
C GLN A 32 16.13 4.06 19.80
N PRO A 33 15.66 5.08 19.05
CA PRO A 33 15.28 4.87 17.66
C PRO A 33 16.49 4.81 16.74
N LYS A 34 16.37 4.04 15.65
CA LYS A 34 17.30 3.99 14.53
C LYS A 34 16.67 4.64 13.31
N LEU A 35 17.47 5.37 12.54
CA LEU A 35 17.02 5.98 11.29
C LEU A 35 17.34 5.06 10.11
N CYS A 36 16.35 4.83 9.27
CA CYS A 36 16.51 4.18 7.97
C CYS A 36 15.76 4.98 6.90
N LEU A 37 16.23 4.91 5.66
CA LEU A 37 15.45 5.49 4.55
C LEU A 37 14.36 4.51 4.12
N PRO A 38 13.14 4.99 3.81
CA PRO A 38 12.04 4.15 3.35
C PRO A 38 12.24 3.64 1.92
N PHE A 39 13.06 4.34 1.13
CA PHE A 39 13.40 4.03 -0.27
C PHE A 39 14.75 4.66 -0.64
N GLU A 40 15.28 4.29 -1.80
CA GLU A 40 16.49 4.90 -2.34
C GLU A 40 16.24 6.38 -2.70
N VAL A 41 17.17 7.24 -2.34
CA VAL A 41 17.14 8.67 -2.69
C VAL A 41 17.92 8.91 -3.96
N ASP A 42 17.65 10.03 -4.62
CA ASP A 42 18.38 10.45 -5.80
C ASP A 42 19.86 10.58 -5.50
N ARG A 43 20.74 10.26 -6.46
CA ARG A 43 22.20 10.27 -6.30
C ARG A 43 22.75 11.62 -5.85
N ASN A 44 22.05 12.71 -6.19
CA ASN A 44 22.45 14.08 -5.85
C ASN A 44 21.79 14.59 -4.57
N TYR A 45 21.00 13.74 -3.86
CA TYR A 45 20.37 14.15 -2.61
C TYR A 45 21.37 14.06 -1.46
N GLU A 46 21.68 15.20 -0.84
CA GLU A 46 22.60 15.27 0.29
C GLU A 46 21.85 15.03 1.60
N LEU A 47 22.16 13.91 2.26
CA LEU A 47 21.66 13.62 3.59
C LEU A 47 22.40 14.47 4.63
N PRO A 48 21.70 14.91 5.71
CA PRO A 48 22.33 15.64 6.82
C PRO A 48 23.47 14.85 7.46
N LYS A 49 24.63 15.45 7.59
CA LYS A 49 25.85 14.81 8.15
C LYS A 49 25.75 14.44 9.64
N ASP A 50 24.86 15.10 10.37
CA ASP A 50 24.63 14.91 11.79
C ASP A 50 23.59 13.82 12.07
N LEU A 51 22.89 13.31 11.06
CA LEU A 51 21.98 12.16 11.16
C LEU A 51 22.66 10.90 10.60
N ARG A 52 22.63 9.83 11.40
CA ARG A 52 23.19 8.53 10.99
C ARG A 52 22.07 7.62 10.51
N PHE A 53 22.09 7.30 9.23
CA PHE A 53 21.15 6.35 8.64
C PHE A 53 21.75 4.95 8.58
N SER A 54 21.02 3.99 9.11
CA SER A 54 21.32 2.55 9.02
C SER A 54 20.64 1.93 7.79
N ARG A 55 21.08 0.76 7.42
CA ARG A 55 20.45 -0.03 6.35
C ARG A 55 19.22 -0.74 6.90
N LEU A 56 18.07 -0.56 6.23
CA LEU A 56 16.79 -1.10 6.62
C LEU A 56 16.81 -2.65 6.73
N ASP A 57 17.45 -3.32 5.78
CA ASP A 57 17.55 -4.79 5.72
C ASP A 57 18.27 -5.39 6.93
N ARG A 58 19.20 -4.65 7.54
CA ARG A 58 19.94 -5.06 8.75
C ARG A 58 19.16 -4.81 10.04
N GLU A 59 18.41 -3.70 10.11
CA GLU A 59 17.74 -3.28 11.34
C GLU A 59 16.35 -3.93 11.49
N LEU A 60 15.62 -4.11 10.40
CA LEU A 60 14.24 -4.59 10.40
C LEU A 60 14.03 -5.95 11.10
N PRO A 61 14.96 -6.94 11.02
CA PRO A 61 14.79 -8.23 11.69
C PRO A 61 14.69 -8.16 13.23
N ASN A 62 15.23 -7.11 13.82
CA ASN A 62 15.26 -6.91 15.29
C ASN A 62 14.36 -5.74 15.73
N THR A 63 13.43 -5.32 14.87
CA THR A 63 12.58 -4.15 15.09
C THR A 63 11.22 -4.54 15.63
N GLU A 64 10.73 -3.82 16.63
CA GLU A 64 9.40 -4.01 17.21
C GLU A 64 8.34 -3.11 16.56
N LEU A 65 8.75 -1.97 15.96
CA LEU A 65 7.88 -1.01 15.33
C LEU A 65 8.65 -0.19 14.28
N VAL A 66 8.02 0.09 13.15
CA VAL A 66 8.49 1.10 12.18
C VAL A 66 7.57 2.31 12.22
N ILE A 67 8.14 3.49 12.43
CA ILE A 67 7.42 4.78 12.36
C ILE A 67 7.77 5.46 11.03
N CYS A 68 6.77 5.63 10.18
CA CYS A 68 6.89 6.23 8.86
C CYS A 68 6.55 7.72 8.92
N PHE A 69 7.47 8.60 8.52
CA PHE A 69 7.25 10.03 8.45
C PHE A 69 7.02 10.46 7.00
N GLY A 70 5.79 10.81 6.65
CA GLY A 70 5.40 11.18 5.28
C GLY A 70 3.90 11.06 5.07
N GLY A 71 3.46 10.69 3.88
CA GLY A 71 2.04 10.39 3.58
C GLY A 71 1.83 8.88 3.45
N ASP A 72 0.62 8.49 3.01
CA ASP A 72 0.23 7.08 2.79
C ASP A 72 1.21 6.33 1.88
N GLY A 73 1.78 7.00 0.86
CA GLY A 73 2.80 6.41 -0.01
C GLY A 73 4.07 5.98 0.73
N THR A 74 4.50 6.70 1.79
CA THR A 74 5.67 6.32 2.60
C THR A 74 5.36 5.07 3.43
N ILE A 75 4.15 4.99 3.99
CA ILE A 75 3.67 3.80 4.71
C ILE A 75 3.60 2.61 3.75
N LEU A 76 3.07 2.80 2.55
CA LEU A 76 2.95 1.78 1.52
C LEU A 76 4.32 1.19 1.11
N HIS A 77 5.34 2.03 0.96
CA HIS A 77 6.72 1.57 0.69
C HIS A 77 7.24 0.64 1.77
N MET A 78 6.91 0.93 3.04
CA MET A 78 7.36 0.12 4.18
C MET A 78 6.50 -1.12 4.42
N ALA A 79 5.23 -1.11 3.98
CA ALA A 79 4.24 -2.13 4.31
C ALA A 79 4.69 -3.55 3.96
N LYS A 80 5.18 -3.78 2.75
CA LYS A 80 5.61 -5.12 2.31
C LYS A 80 6.76 -5.68 3.17
N ALA A 81 7.79 -4.87 3.41
CA ALA A 81 8.96 -5.29 4.18
C ALA A 81 8.61 -5.56 5.64
N ALA A 82 7.83 -4.67 6.26
CA ALA A 82 7.38 -4.79 7.63
C ALA A 82 6.45 -5.99 7.82
N THR A 83 5.44 -6.14 6.95
CA THR A 83 4.46 -7.24 7.02
C THR A 83 5.12 -8.61 6.91
N ARG A 84 6.07 -8.79 5.99
CA ARG A 84 6.83 -10.06 5.85
C ARG A 84 7.61 -10.45 7.11
N ARG A 85 7.85 -9.51 8.00
CA ARG A 85 8.53 -9.70 9.31
C ARG A 85 7.57 -9.64 10.49
N GLY A 86 6.27 -9.41 10.25
CA GLY A 86 5.27 -9.25 11.30
C GLY A 86 5.42 -7.97 12.12
N VAL A 87 6.24 -7.00 11.64
CA VAL A 87 6.52 -5.74 12.32
C VAL A 87 5.37 -4.75 12.06
N PRO A 88 4.77 -4.16 13.09
CA PRO A 88 3.73 -3.14 12.92
C PRO A 88 4.31 -1.82 12.41
N LEU A 89 3.42 -1.00 11.83
CA LEU A 89 3.72 0.33 11.30
C LEU A 89 2.93 1.40 12.06
N LEU A 90 3.54 2.56 12.26
CA LEU A 90 2.88 3.78 12.70
C LEU A 90 3.16 4.89 11.68
N GLY A 91 2.14 5.53 11.16
CA GLY A 91 2.30 6.64 10.22
C GLY A 91 2.22 8.00 10.93
N VAL A 92 3.19 8.87 10.68
CA VAL A 92 3.16 10.28 11.03
C VAL A 92 3.02 11.07 9.74
N ASN A 93 1.90 11.78 9.59
CA ASN A 93 1.59 12.54 8.40
C ASN A 93 2.43 13.81 8.32
N ILE A 94 3.06 14.01 7.16
CA ILE A 94 3.73 15.25 6.80
C ILE A 94 3.13 15.74 5.48
N GLY A 95 2.24 16.73 5.58
CA GLY A 95 1.56 17.31 4.43
C GLY A 95 0.04 17.09 4.44
N THR A 96 -0.53 16.57 3.35
CA THR A 96 -1.98 16.34 3.26
C THR A 96 -2.39 15.10 4.05
N MET A 97 -3.48 15.20 4.80
CA MET A 97 -4.04 14.11 5.60
C MET A 97 -4.19 12.81 4.78
N GLY A 98 -3.63 11.72 5.31
CA GLY A 98 -3.74 10.37 4.74
C GLY A 98 -4.86 9.54 5.36
N PHE A 99 -5.15 8.39 4.76
CA PHE A 99 -6.08 7.39 5.31
C PHE A 99 -5.38 6.40 6.26
N MET A 100 -4.07 6.21 6.12
CA MET A 100 -3.30 5.24 6.90
C MET A 100 -2.53 5.88 8.06
N ALA A 101 -2.12 7.15 7.93
CA ALA A 101 -1.36 7.83 8.97
C ALA A 101 -2.17 7.98 10.26
N GLU A 102 -1.51 7.80 11.40
CA GLU A 102 -2.10 7.89 12.73
C GLU A 102 -1.98 9.29 13.32
N LEU A 103 -0.79 9.87 13.29
CA LEU A 103 -0.50 11.17 13.87
C LEU A 103 -0.29 12.23 12.79
N GLU A 104 -0.64 13.45 13.11
CA GLU A 104 -0.16 14.63 12.39
C GLU A 104 1.20 15.09 12.98
N SER A 105 1.98 15.84 12.22
CA SER A 105 3.28 16.35 12.67
C SER A 105 3.22 17.23 13.92
N THR A 106 2.03 17.72 14.28
CA THR A 106 1.74 18.52 15.48
C THR A 106 1.40 17.66 16.71
N GLU A 107 1.32 16.34 16.58
CA GLU A 107 0.89 15.42 17.65
C GLU A 107 2.02 14.46 18.09
N LEU A 108 3.28 14.82 17.86
CA LEU A 108 4.43 13.93 18.10
C LEU A 108 4.61 13.53 19.56
N GLU A 109 4.14 14.33 20.50
CA GLU A 109 4.20 14.04 21.95
C GLU A 109 3.51 12.71 22.30
N LYS A 110 2.50 12.30 21.51
CA LYS A 110 1.82 11.01 21.69
C LYS A 110 2.72 9.80 21.43
N LEU A 111 3.87 9.98 20.79
CA LEU A 111 4.86 8.91 20.62
C LEU A 111 5.39 8.39 21.96
N SER A 112 5.31 9.18 23.03
CA SER A 112 5.68 8.75 24.39
C SER A 112 4.82 7.58 24.89
N MET A 113 3.57 7.44 24.42
CA MET A 113 2.66 6.34 24.76
C MET A 113 3.21 4.97 24.31
N LEU A 114 4.12 4.94 23.36
CA LEU A 114 4.79 3.70 22.93
C LEU A 114 5.65 3.09 24.04
N ALA A 115 6.15 3.89 24.97
CA ALA A 115 6.95 3.41 26.09
C ALA A 115 6.09 2.71 27.15
N THR A 116 4.86 3.19 27.38
CA THR A 116 3.90 2.63 28.35
C THR A 116 3.09 1.47 27.79
N GLY A 117 3.09 1.28 26.46
CA GLY A 117 2.29 0.26 25.78
C GLY A 117 0.82 0.65 25.58
N GLU A 118 0.49 1.93 25.74
CA GLU A 118 -0.86 2.47 25.56
C GLU A 118 -1.18 2.69 24.09
N PHE A 119 -1.36 1.59 23.36
CA PHE A 119 -1.75 1.60 21.95
C PHE A 119 -2.51 0.35 21.57
N THR A 120 -3.27 0.45 20.50
CA THR A 120 -3.92 -0.70 19.85
C THR A 120 -3.29 -0.98 18.49
N THR A 121 -3.68 -2.10 17.89
CA THR A 121 -3.20 -2.51 16.58
C THR A 121 -4.36 -2.86 15.69
N GLU A 122 -4.48 -2.17 14.58
CA GLU A 122 -5.46 -2.43 13.54
C GLU A 122 -4.84 -3.31 12.45
N LYS A 123 -5.54 -4.36 12.05
CA LYS A 123 -5.10 -5.27 10.98
C LYS A 123 -5.65 -4.82 9.64
N ARG A 124 -4.82 -4.87 8.63
CA ARG A 124 -5.18 -4.56 7.24
C ARG A 124 -4.94 -5.78 6.37
N MET A 125 -6.00 -6.20 5.67
CA MET A 125 -5.94 -7.29 4.70
C MET A 125 -4.92 -6.97 3.60
N MET A 126 -4.19 -8.00 3.15
CA MET A 126 -3.34 -7.92 1.98
C MET A 126 -3.80 -8.92 0.91
N LEU A 127 -3.38 -8.69 -0.32
CA LEU A 127 -3.59 -9.63 -1.41
C LEU A 127 -2.26 -10.24 -1.85
N ASP A 128 -2.27 -11.54 -2.14
CA ASP A 128 -1.23 -12.22 -2.89
C ASP A 128 -1.48 -12.09 -4.38
N VAL A 129 -0.46 -11.71 -5.12
CA VAL A 129 -0.50 -11.51 -6.58
C VAL A 129 0.52 -12.41 -7.24
N THR A 130 0.09 -13.33 -8.06
CA THR A 130 0.97 -14.22 -8.84
C THR A 130 0.71 -14.09 -10.33
N VAL A 131 1.76 -14.23 -11.12
CA VAL A 131 1.63 -14.42 -12.58
C VAL A 131 2.16 -15.79 -12.91
N GLN A 132 1.35 -16.59 -13.58
CA GLN A 132 1.70 -17.93 -14.01
C GLN A 132 1.60 -18.07 -15.53
N ARG A 133 2.53 -18.84 -16.10
CA ARG A 133 2.46 -19.35 -17.47
C ARG A 133 2.60 -20.86 -17.43
N ASN A 134 1.61 -21.58 -17.91
CA ASN A 134 1.49 -23.04 -17.77
C ASN A 134 1.52 -23.42 -16.26
N ARG A 135 2.64 -23.96 -15.78
CA ARG A 135 2.83 -24.36 -14.35
C ARG A 135 3.89 -23.52 -13.63
N ASP A 136 4.55 -22.61 -14.35
CA ASP A 136 5.65 -21.84 -13.80
C ASP A 136 5.15 -20.51 -13.22
N ILE A 137 5.55 -20.19 -12.00
CA ILE A 137 5.32 -18.89 -11.36
C ILE A 137 6.41 -17.95 -11.86
N LEU A 138 6.02 -16.93 -12.64
CA LEU A 138 6.92 -15.95 -13.22
C LEU A 138 7.10 -14.70 -12.35
N PHE A 139 6.08 -14.41 -11.53
CA PHE A 139 6.06 -13.26 -10.64
C PHE A 139 5.21 -13.58 -9.41
N HIS A 140 5.65 -13.11 -8.24
CA HIS A 140 4.88 -13.14 -7.01
C HIS A 140 5.18 -11.91 -6.17
N ASP A 141 4.15 -11.23 -5.71
CA ASP A 141 4.25 -10.14 -4.76
C ASP A 141 2.98 -10.04 -3.89
N ILE A 142 3.01 -9.19 -2.86
CA ILE A 142 1.87 -8.90 -1.99
C ILE A 142 1.53 -7.42 -2.06
N CYS A 143 0.27 -7.04 -1.94
CA CYS A 143 -0.15 -5.64 -1.88
C CYS A 143 -1.03 -5.32 -0.68
N LEU A 144 -0.84 -4.10 -0.18
CA LEU A 144 -1.71 -3.48 0.82
C LEU A 144 -2.86 -2.71 0.15
N ASN A 145 -2.60 -2.06 -1.00
CA ASN A 145 -3.62 -1.35 -1.75
C ASN A 145 -4.18 -2.18 -2.91
N ASP A 146 -3.39 -2.44 -3.94
CA ASP A 146 -3.93 -2.97 -5.19
C ASP A 146 -2.91 -3.67 -6.10
N ALA A 147 -3.45 -4.53 -6.96
CA ALA A 147 -2.80 -5.03 -8.16
C ALA A 147 -3.47 -4.39 -9.38
N VAL A 148 -2.70 -3.70 -10.20
CA VAL A 148 -3.17 -3.01 -11.41
C VAL A 148 -2.71 -3.76 -12.64
N ILE A 149 -3.65 -4.27 -13.43
CA ILE A 149 -3.38 -4.89 -14.73
C ILE A 149 -3.76 -3.88 -15.80
N THR A 150 -2.78 -3.35 -16.55
CA THR A 150 -2.99 -2.23 -17.46
C THR A 150 -2.31 -2.43 -18.80
N LYS A 151 -2.77 -1.65 -19.79
CA LYS A 151 -2.17 -1.58 -21.13
C LYS A 151 -0.71 -1.09 -21.07
N GLY A 152 0.09 -1.53 -22.03
CA GLY A 152 1.49 -1.09 -22.15
C GLY A 152 1.72 0.03 -23.15
N VAL A 153 0.74 0.36 -24.01
CA VAL A 153 0.86 1.36 -25.08
C VAL A 153 -0.25 2.40 -24.92
N ILE A 154 0.13 3.67 -24.94
CA ILE A 154 -0.75 4.81 -24.60
C ILE A 154 -2.06 4.84 -25.40
N ALA A 155 -2.02 4.61 -26.70
CA ALA A 155 -3.18 4.80 -27.57
C ALA A 155 -3.99 3.53 -27.89
N ARG A 156 -3.77 2.42 -27.17
CA ARG A 156 -4.43 1.14 -27.48
C ARG A 156 -5.02 0.51 -26.24
N ILE A 157 -6.31 0.15 -26.27
CA ILE A 157 -7.00 -0.57 -25.21
C ILE A 157 -6.46 -2.00 -25.08
N VAL A 158 -6.55 -2.58 -23.89
CA VAL A 158 -6.33 -4.00 -23.63
C VAL A 158 -7.70 -4.67 -23.43
N HIS A 159 -7.82 -5.93 -23.86
CA HIS A 159 -9.01 -6.75 -23.59
C HIS A 159 -8.64 -7.79 -22.55
N LEU A 160 -9.29 -7.71 -21.40
CA LEU A 160 -9.05 -8.56 -20.24
C LEU A 160 -10.32 -9.36 -19.91
N SER A 161 -10.13 -10.65 -19.63
CA SER A 161 -11.12 -11.52 -19.03
C SER A 161 -10.85 -11.62 -17.55
N VAL A 162 -11.82 -11.26 -16.73
CA VAL A 162 -11.74 -11.34 -15.27
C VAL A 162 -12.71 -12.42 -14.79
N LYS A 163 -12.20 -13.38 -14.02
CA LYS A 163 -13.00 -14.47 -13.47
C LYS A 163 -12.87 -14.51 -11.94
N CYS A 164 -13.94 -14.89 -11.26
CA CYS A 164 -13.96 -15.19 -9.83
C CYS A 164 -14.23 -16.68 -9.65
N ASP A 165 -13.33 -17.40 -9.02
CA ASP A 165 -13.40 -18.88 -8.85
C ASP A 165 -13.66 -19.62 -10.18
N GLY A 166 -13.03 -19.16 -11.26
CA GLY A 166 -13.17 -19.71 -12.60
C GLY A 166 -14.42 -19.28 -13.38
N VAL A 167 -15.38 -18.59 -12.72
CA VAL A 167 -16.58 -18.09 -13.38
C VAL A 167 -16.32 -16.67 -13.91
N GLN A 168 -16.72 -16.43 -15.17
CA GLN A 168 -16.60 -15.12 -15.81
C GLN A 168 -17.36 -14.06 -15.02
N ALA A 169 -16.64 -13.10 -14.44
CA ALA A 169 -17.20 -11.98 -13.70
C ALA A 169 -17.33 -10.72 -14.59
N MET A 170 -16.34 -10.51 -15.49
CA MET A 170 -16.29 -9.32 -16.34
C MET A 170 -15.40 -9.60 -17.55
N GLU A 171 -15.77 -9.00 -18.70
CA GLU A 171 -14.85 -8.70 -19.78
C GLU A 171 -14.61 -7.19 -19.81
N CYS A 172 -13.38 -6.76 -19.94
CA CYS A 172 -13.01 -5.35 -19.89
C CYS A 172 -12.14 -5.00 -21.09
N GLY A 173 -12.69 -4.24 -22.01
CA GLY A 173 -11.95 -3.55 -23.07
C GLY A 173 -11.71 -2.10 -22.66
N GLY A 174 -10.50 -1.76 -22.27
CA GLY A 174 -10.19 -0.44 -21.74
C GLY A 174 -8.71 -0.22 -21.46
N ASP A 175 -8.42 0.61 -20.49
CA ASP A 175 -7.05 0.86 -20.03
C ASP A 175 -6.54 -0.27 -19.12
N GLY A 176 -7.45 -0.99 -18.44
CA GLY A 176 -7.08 -2.08 -17.56
C GLY A 176 -8.12 -2.41 -16.51
N VAL A 177 -7.68 -3.13 -15.49
CA VAL A 177 -8.47 -3.48 -14.30
C VAL A 177 -7.61 -3.35 -13.03
N ILE A 178 -8.22 -2.91 -11.94
CA ILE A 178 -7.64 -2.85 -10.61
C ILE A 178 -8.30 -3.94 -9.77
N VAL A 179 -7.50 -4.71 -9.04
CA VAL A 179 -7.97 -5.60 -7.99
C VAL A 179 -7.40 -5.07 -6.66
N ALA A 180 -8.28 -4.52 -5.82
CA ALA A 180 -7.89 -3.79 -4.63
C ALA A 180 -8.38 -4.45 -3.33
N THR A 181 -7.66 -4.15 -2.24
CA THR A 181 -8.11 -4.37 -0.87
C THR A 181 -9.08 -3.27 -0.44
N PRO A 182 -9.77 -3.39 0.70
CA PRO A 182 -10.51 -2.29 1.31
C PRO A 182 -9.63 -1.06 1.60
N THR A 183 -8.37 -1.26 2.04
CA THR A 183 -7.42 -0.17 2.21
C THR A 183 -7.14 0.55 0.90
N GLY A 184 -6.95 -0.19 -0.19
CA GLY A 184 -6.72 0.34 -1.53
C GLY A 184 -7.95 0.98 -2.18
N SER A 185 -9.15 0.79 -1.62
CA SER A 185 -10.38 1.41 -2.12
C SER A 185 -10.31 2.93 -2.20
N THR A 186 -9.53 3.54 -1.32
CA THR A 186 -9.32 5.00 -1.25
C THR A 186 -8.10 5.50 -2.04
N ALA A 187 -7.41 4.60 -2.76
CA ALA A 187 -6.24 4.88 -3.60
C ALA A 187 -6.61 4.95 -5.09
N TYR A 188 -5.92 4.25 -5.96
CA TYR A 188 -6.17 4.28 -7.40
C TYR A 188 -7.55 3.72 -7.76
N CYS A 189 -8.05 2.76 -6.99
CA CYS A 189 -9.40 2.23 -7.13
C CYS A 189 -10.46 3.34 -7.08
N LEU A 190 -10.35 4.29 -6.13
CA LEU A 190 -11.26 5.43 -6.04
C LEU A 190 -11.18 6.32 -7.29
N SER A 191 -9.97 6.64 -7.75
CA SER A 191 -9.75 7.47 -8.95
C SER A 191 -10.31 6.82 -10.21
N ALA A 192 -10.37 5.48 -10.25
CA ALA A 192 -10.97 4.73 -11.34
C ALA A 192 -12.51 4.57 -11.23
N GLY A 193 -13.13 5.18 -10.21
CA GLY A 193 -14.58 5.12 -9.98
C GLY A 193 -15.05 3.95 -9.13
N GLY A 194 -14.15 3.32 -8.38
CA GLY A 194 -14.46 2.30 -7.38
C GLY A 194 -15.12 2.91 -6.13
N PRO A 195 -15.76 2.09 -5.28
CA PRO A 195 -16.41 2.54 -4.06
C PRO A 195 -15.39 2.84 -2.96
N ILE A 196 -15.76 3.68 -1.99
CA ILE A 196 -15.09 3.78 -0.71
C ILE A 196 -15.54 2.59 0.14
N VAL A 197 -14.59 1.80 0.63
CA VAL A 197 -14.85 0.63 1.47
C VAL A 197 -14.11 0.81 2.78
N GLU A 198 -14.79 0.49 3.87
CA GLU A 198 -14.20 0.52 5.21
C GLU A 198 -12.99 -0.42 5.30
N PRO A 199 -11.86 0.02 5.83
CA PRO A 199 -10.62 -0.77 5.80
C PRO A 199 -10.67 -2.12 6.51
N GLU A 200 -11.58 -2.30 7.47
CA GLU A 200 -11.79 -3.54 8.21
C GLU A 200 -12.73 -4.52 7.48
N ALA A 201 -13.37 -4.09 6.39
CA ALA A 201 -14.21 -4.96 5.59
C ALA A 201 -13.39 -6.10 4.95
N ASN A 202 -14.00 -7.27 4.81
CA ASN A 202 -13.37 -8.45 4.23
C ASN A 202 -13.83 -8.63 2.77
N ASN A 203 -13.32 -7.79 1.87
CA ASN A 203 -13.73 -7.73 0.47
C ASN A 203 -12.53 -7.59 -0.48
N ILE A 204 -12.71 -8.05 -1.71
CA ILE A 204 -11.86 -7.75 -2.86
C ILE A 204 -12.67 -6.86 -3.80
N ILE A 205 -12.08 -5.75 -4.24
CA ILE A 205 -12.73 -4.78 -5.10
C ILE A 205 -12.12 -4.90 -6.50
N ILE A 206 -12.95 -5.13 -7.52
CA ILE A 206 -12.52 -5.26 -8.91
C ILE A 206 -13.07 -4.05 -9.66
N THR A 207 -12.20 -3.16 -10.12
CA THR A 207 -12.59 -1.90 -10.75
C THR A 207 -11.99 -1.80 -12.16
N PRO A 208 -12.81 -1.69 -13.23
CA PRO A 208 -12.31 -1.46 -14.58
C PRO A 208 -11.75 -0.04 -14.71
N ILE A 209 -10.70 0.13 -15.53
CA ILE A 209 -10.09 1.43 -15.81
C ILE A 209 -10.51 1.87 -17.20
N CYS A 210 -11.25 2.98 -17.31
CA CYS A 210 -11.69 3.57 -18.58
C CYS A 210 -12.27 2.52 -19.53
N ALA A 211 -13.15 1.65 -19.04
CA ALA A 211 -13.79 0.62 -19.86
C ALA A 211 -14.70 1.24 -20.93
N HIS A 212 -14.62 0.69 -22.14
CA HIS A 212 -15.45 1.13 -23.25
C HIS A 212 -16.84 0.47 -23.25
N GLU A 213 -16.97 -0.70 -22.61
CA GLU A 213 -18.25 -1.39 -22.49
C GLU A 213 -19.14 -0.68 -21.47
N VAL A 214 -20.33 -0.28 -21.90
CA VAL A 214 -21.33 0.42 -21.03
C VAL A 214 -21.75 -0.43 -19.83
N GLY A 215 -21.61 -1.75 -19.90
CA GLY A 215 -21.93 -2.70 -18.83
C GLY A 215 -20.86 -2.92 -17.78
N SER A 216 -19.62 -2.48 -18.01
CA SER A 216 -18.53 -2.69 -17.05
C SER A 216 -18.75 -1.88 -15.77
N ARG A 217 -18.88 -2.56 -14.66
CA ARG A 217 -19.11 -1.98 -13.33
C ARG A 217 -18.07 -2.50 -12.35
N CYS A 218 -17.83 -1.71 -11.31
CA CYS A 218 -17.06 -2.17 -10.17
C CYS A 218 -17.79 -3.32 -9.46
N ILE A 219 -17.06 -4.35 -9.07
CA ILE A 219 -17.57 -5.52 -8.35
C ILE A 219 -16.89 -5.55 -6.98
N VAL A 220 -17.70 -5.66 -5.92
CA VAL A 220 -17.21 -5.95 -4.57
C VAL A 220 -17.48 -7.42 -4.28
N ALA A 221 -16.41 -8.21 -4.18
CA ALA A 221 -16.46 -9.64 -3.95
C ALA A 221 -16.02 -9.98 -2.52
N SER A 222 -16.40 -11.16 -2.03
CA SER A 222 -15.87 -11.68 -0.75
C SER A 222 -14.35 -11.90 -0.84
N ASP A 223 -13.64 -11.68 0.25
CA ASP A 223 -12.22 -11.93 0.42
C ASP A 223 -11.81 -13.41 0.19
N ARG A 224 -12.79 -14.32 0.20
CA ARG A 224 -12.58 -15.75 -0.06
C ARG A 224 -12.49 -16.11 -1.55
N ARG A 225 -12.72 -15.16 -2.44
CA ARG A 225 -12.67 -15.40 -3.88
C ARG A 225 -11.25 -15.35 -4.42
N VAL A 226 -11.00 -16.19 -5.39
CA VAL A 226 -9.79 -16.16 -6.21
C VAL A 226 -10.13 -15.42 -7.50
N VAL A 227 -9.51 -14.27 -7.70
CA VAL A 227 -9.69 -13.46 -8.92
C VAL A 227 -8.58 -13.80 -9.90
N THR A 228 -8.93 -14.18 -11.12
CA THR A 228 -7.97 -14.38 -12.20
C THR A 228 -8.21 -13.38 -13.32
N VAL A 229 -7.11 -12.85 -13.88
CA VAL A 229 -7.14 -11.90 -14.99
C VAL A 229 -6.24 -12.42 -16.11
N GLU A 230 -6.80 -12.51 -17.30
CA GLU A 230 -6.12 -13.01 -18.49
C GLU A 230 -6.33 -12.05 -19.66
N MET A 231 -5.35 -11.94 -20.57
CA MET A 231 -5.57 -11.27 -21.85
C MET A 231 -6.41 -12.13 -22.77
N VAL A 232 -7.46 -11.56 -23.37
CA VAL A 232 -8.30 -12.25 -24.36
C VAL A 232 -7.48 -12.52 -25.62
N ARG A 233 -7.62 -13.76 -26.17
CA ARG A 233 -6.98 -14.16 -27.43
C ARG A 233 -7.33 -13.18 -28.54
N ASN A 234 -6.34 -12.78 -29.33
CA ASN A 234 -6.32 -11.82 -30.44
C ASN A 234 -5.72 -10.45 -30.13
N ALA A 235 -5.31 -10.19 -28.91
CA ALA A 235 -4.60 -8.96 -28.60
C ALA A 235 -3.10 -9.11 -28.93
N ARG A 236 -2.66 -8.61 -30.10
CA ARG A 236 -1.23 -8.31 -30.37
C ARG A 236 -0.72 -7.19 -29.47
N ARG A 237 -1.01 -7.27 -28.16
CA ARG A 237 -0.85 -6.15 -27.21
C ARG A 237 -0.16 -6.63 -25.97
N ASN A 238 0.67 -5.79 -25.39
CA ASN A 238 1.30 -6.04 -24.11
C ASN A 238 0.42 -5.47 -23.00
N ALA A 239 0.23 -6.23 -21.96
CA ALA A 239 -0.27 -5.76 -20.68
C ALA A 239 0.85 -5.83 -19.63
N TYR A 240 0.65 -5.15 -18.54
CA TYR A 240 1.57 -5.15 -17.41
C TYR A 240 0.77 -5.31 -16.13
N VAL A 241 1.33 -6.00 -15.15
CA VAL A 241 0.85 -5.98 -13.78
C VAL A 241 1.81 -5.19 -12.92
N SER A 242 1.26 -4.30 -12.09
CA SER A 242 1.98 -3.54 -11.07
C SER A 242 1.28 -3.74 -9.73
N VAL A 243 2.06 -3.83 -8.65
CA VAL A 243 1.57 -4.13 -7.29
C VAL A 243 1.99 -3.00 -6.37
N ASP A 244 1.00 -2.30 -5.77
CA ASP A 244 1.22 -1.11 -4.94
C ASP A 244 2.08 -0.03 -5.62
N GLY A 245 1.89 0.20 -6.91
CA GLY A 245 2.67 1.17 -7.69
C GLY A 245 4.15 0.78 -7.88
N GLY A 246 4.53 -0.46 -7.56
CA GLY A 246 5.88 -0.97 -7.75
C GLY A 246 6.25 -1.23 -9.21
N ARG A 247 7.40 -1.86 -9.43
CA ARG A 247 7.90 -2.15 -10.78
C ARG A 247 6.93 -3.04 -11.55
N ALA A 248 6.55 -2.59 -12.73
CA ALA A 248 5.64 -3.31 -13.60
C ALA A 248 6.29 -4.59 -14.19
N PHE A 249 5.56 -5.71 -14.11
CA PHE A 249 5.90 -6.96 -14.78
C PHE A 249 5.11 -7.07 -16.08
N ARG A 250 5.80 -7.39 -17.19
CA ARG A 250 5.18 -7.53 -18.51
C ARG A 250 4.45 -8.85 -18.64
N LEU A 251 3.20 -8.79 -19.04
CA LEU A 251 2.35 -9.94 -19.34
C LEU A 251 2.41 -10.29 -20.82
N ASN A 252 2.44 -11.57 -21.11
CA ASN A 252 2.31 -12.11 -22.45
C ASN A 252 0.99 -12.90 -22.59
N LEU A 253 0.58 -13.20 -23.81
CA LEU A 253 -0.58 -14.03 -24.05
C LEU A 253 -0.40 -15.41 -23.43
N GLY A 254 -1.41 -15.87 -22.69
CA GLY A 254 -1.37 -17.13 -21.92
C GLY A 254 -0.86 -16.98 -20.48
N ASP A 255 -0.43 -15.79 -20.07
CA ASP A 255 -0.16 -15.53 -18.66
C ASP A 255 -1.47 -15.31 -17.91
N VAL A 256 -1.56 -15.89 -16.72
CA VAL A 256 -2.69 -15.75 -15.82
C VAL A 256 -2.22 -14.98 -14.59
N VAL A 257 -2.82 -13.82 -14.35
CA VAL A 257 -2.65 -13.08 -13.09
C VAL A 257 -3.68 -13.60 -12.10
N THR A 258 -3.23 -14.14 -10.97
CA THR A 258 -4.09 -14.62 -9.88
C THR A 258 -3.94 -13.68 -8.70
N VAL A 259 -5.06 -13.19 -8.18
CA VAL A 259 -5.13 -12.30 -7.02
C VAL A 259 -6.08 -12.92 -6.00
N GLN A 260 -5.59 -13.11 -4.78
CA GLN A 260 -6.37 -13.68 -3.68
C GLN A 260 -5.95 -13.06 -2.35
N LYS A 261 -6.76 -13.24 -1.30
CA LYS A 261 -6.38 -12.81 0.05
C LYS A 261 -5.08 -13.48 0.48
N SER A 262 -4.14 -12.69 0.96
CA SER A 262 -2.91 -13.19 1.57
C SER A 262 -3.18 -13.69 2.99
N HIS A 263 -2.38 -14.65 3.44
CA HIS A 263 -2.31 -15.05 4.85
C HIS A 263 -1.59 -14.00 5.72
N LEU A 264 -0.90 -13.05 5.08
CA LEU A 264 -0.23 -11.94 5.75
C LEU A 264 -1.18 -10.76 5.94
N GLU A 265 -1.03 -10.06 7.06
CA GLU A 265 -1.78 -8.85 7.38
C GLU A 265 -0.81 -7.74 7.80
N THR A 266 -1.00 -6.54 7.27
CA THR A 266 -0.28 -5.35 7.76
C THR A 266 -0.92 -4.89 9.07
N LYS A 267 -0.09 -4.62 10.08
CA LYS A 267 -0.53 -4.10 11.38
C LYS A 267 -0.23 -2.60 11.47
N LEU A 268 -1.25 -1.80 11.67
CA LEU A 268 -1.12 -0.35 11.91
C LEU A 268 -1.33 -0.06 13.40
N VAL A 269 -0.38 0.63 14.02
CA VAL A 269 -0.48 1.06 15.42
C VAL A 269 -1.40 2.28 15.51
N ARG A 270 -2.29 2.27 16.51
CA ARG A 270 -3.24 3.33 16.85
C ARG A 270 -2.98 3.85 18.25
N LEU A 271 -2.75 5.14 18.36
CA LEU A 271 -2.49 5.86 19.62
C LEU A 271 -3.68 6.70 20.07
N LYS A 272 -4.68 6.84 19.21
CA LYS A 272 -5.90 7.58 19.49
C LYS A 272 -7.10 6.92 18.84
N GLU A 273 -8.28 7.17 19.39
CA GLU A 273 -9.53 6.83 18.74
C GLU A 273 -9.74 7.77 17.54
N ARG A 274 -9.85 7.21 16.36
CA ARG A 274 -10.13 7.93 15.13
C ARG A 274 -11.01 7.08 14.24
N SER A 275 -12.19 7.60 13.91
CA SER A 275 -13.09 6.93 12.99
C SER A 275 -12.59 7.07 11.54
N PHE A 276 -12.71 6.00 10.76
CA PHE A 276 -12.53 6.05 9.32
C PHE A 276 -13.41 7.11 8.66
N TYR A 277 -14.63 7.25 9.14
CA TYR A 277 -15.61 8.22 8.63
C TYR A 277 -15.21 9.68 8.89
N ASP A 278 -14.48 9.97 9.98
CA ASP A 278 -13.93 11.31 10.22
C ASP A 278 -12.88 11.66 9.15
N VAL A 279 -12.04 10.69 8.77
CA VAL A 279 -11.05 10.87 7.71
C VAL A 279 -11.72 11.09 6.36
N VAL A 280 -12.72 10.28 6.02
CA VAL A 280 -13.51 10.40 4.80
C VAL A 280 -14.15 11.80 4.73
N ASN A 281 -14.85 12.21 5.79
CA ASN A 281 -15.48 13.51 5.86
C ASN A 281 -14.48 14.67 5.73
N ALA A 282 -13.34 14.59 6.43
CA ALA A 282 -12.33 15.64 6.37
C ALA A 282 -11.68 15.77 4.97
N LYS A 283 -11.55 14.65 4.24
CA LYS A 283 -10.99 14.67 2.89
C LYS A 283 -11.96 15.15 1.83
N PHE A 284 -13.24 14.79 1.92
CA PHE A 284 -14.25 15.09 0.89
C PHE A 284 -15.08 16.33 1.18
N LYS A 285 -15.07 16.89 2.40
CA LYS A 285 -15.66 18.21 2.70
C LYS A 285 -14.88 19.42 2.16
N LYS A 286 -13.72 19.21 1.56
CA LYS A 286 -12.87 20.28 0.98
C LYS A 286 -13.08 20.44 -0.54
N VAL A 287 -14.25 20.04 -1.05
CA VAL A 287 -14.67 20.33 -2.43
C VAL A 287 -15.69 21.42 -2.43
#